data_899f30abbb70ef3a376551f2e2a607dc
#
_entry.id   899f30abbb70ef3a376551f2e2a607dc
#
_cell.length_a   1.000
_cell.length_b   1.000
_cell.length_c   1.000
_cell.angle_alpha   90.00
_cell.angle_beta   90.00
_cell.angle_gamma   90.00
#
_symmetry.space_group_name_H-M   'P 1'
#
loop_
_entity.id
_entity.type
_entity.pdbx_description
1 polymer ?
#
loop_
_entity_poly.entity_id
_entity_poly.type
_entity_poly.pdbx_seq_one_letter_code
_entity_poly.pdbx_strand_id
1 'polypeptide(L)'
;RGNRAPIHSPQFIVMQEKELRFSREFEVRFSEVDIMGVVWHGAYPLYLEDAREAWGHHYGLCYDDYLKNNVFAPIVDMDIRYHRPIFYTTKPRIDIAYKFTPAAKIIFDYEIHDTEDDALLTSARTIQAFTDQKYQLILENPEFFLQWKEKWGLNE
;
A
#
# COMPACT_ATOMS: atom_id res chain seq x y z
N ARG A 1 28.39 19.28 36.61
CA ARG A 1 28.29 18.01 35.86
C ARG A 1 26.81 17.77 35.62
N GLY A 2 26.30 18.26 34.47
CA GLY A 2 24.90 18.19 34.08
C GLY A 2 24.61 16.86 33.36
N ASN A 3 23.72 16.08 33.96
CA ASN A 3 23.14 14.92 33.31
C ASN A 3 22.08 15.41 32.33
N ARG A 4 22.42 15.40 31.01
CA ARG A 4 21.43 15.63 29.96
C ARG A 4 20.77 14.29 29.67
N ALA A 5 19.51 14.17 30.06
CA ALA A 5 18.64 13.10 29.60
C ALA A 5 18.47 13.19 28.07
N PRO A 6 18.43 12.05 27.35
CA PRO A 6 18.20 12.07 25.92
C PRO A 6 16.78 12.57 25.65
N ILE A 7 16.68 13.64 24.87
CA ILE A 7 15.41 14.20 24.42
C ILE A 7 14.88 13.27 23.33
N HIS A 8 14.06 12.29 23.72
CA HIS A 8 13.20 11.61 22.75
C HIS A 8 12.06 12.58 22.40
N SER A 9 12.15 13.16 21.22
CA SER A 9 11.11 14.07 20.73
C SER A 9 9.79 13.32 20.58
N PRO A 10 8.70 13.75 21.24
CA PRO A 10 7.37 13.13 21.09
C PRO A 10 6.86 13.14 19.64
N GLN A 11 7.37 14.04 18.81
CA GLN A 11 6.99 14.16 17.40
C GLN A 11 7.39 12.95 16.55
N PHE A 12 8.47 12.23 16.90
CA PHE A 12 8.92 11.06 16.14
C PHE A 12 7.98 9.87 16.31
N ILE A 13 7.38 9.69 17.48
CA ILE A 13 6.43 8.62 17.79
C ILE A 13 5.10 8.86 17.07
N VAL A 14 4.63 10.11 17.05
CA VAL A 14 3.36 10.50 16.41
C VAL A 14 3.40 10.33 14.89
N MET A 15 4.55 10.55 14.23
CA MET A 15 4.69 10.35 12.78
C MET A 15 4.70 8.87 12.37
N GLN A 16 5.15 7.95 13.22
CA GLN A 16 5.11 6.51 12.95
C GLN A 16 3.70 5.93 13.09
N GLU A 17 2.85 6.50 13.93
CA GLU A 17 1.46 6.07 14.15
C GLU A 17 0.52 6.42 13.00
N LYS A 18 0.93 7.30 12.06
CA LYS A 18 0.13 7.69 10.89
C LYS A 18 0.25 6.74 9.70
N GLU A 19 1.08 5.69 9.80
CA GLU A 19 1.17 4.67 8.77
C GLU A 19 0.31 3.46 9.14
N LEU A 20 -0.66 3.15 8.31
CA LEU A 20 -1.46 1.95 8.46
C LEU A 20 -0.83 0.83 7.64
N ARG A 21 -0.22 -0.13 8.31
CA ARG A 21 0.54 -1.23 7.69
C ARG A 21 -0.24 -2.54 7.76
N PHE A 22 -0.01 -3.36 6.75
CA PHE A 22 -0.51 -4.72 6.70
C PHE A 22 0.51 -5.60 5.97
N SER A 23 0.63 -6.84 6.38
CA SER A 23 1.56 -7.80 5.76
C SER A 23 0.86 -9.12 5.53
N ARG A 24 1.20 -9.77 4.42
CA ARG A 24 0.74 -11.12 4.14
C ARG A 24 1.76 -11.91 3.34
N GLU A 25 1.85 -13.20 3.62
CA GLU A 25 2.56 -14.13 2.78
C GLU A 25 1.68 -14.54 1.60
N PHE A 26 2.27 -14.83 0.47
CA PHE A 26 1.56 -15.33 -0.71
C PHE A 26 2.37 -16.39 -1.44
N GLU A 27 1.70 -17.11 -2.33
CA GLU A 27 2.34 -18.13 -3.16
C GLU A 27 2.47 -17.65 -4.60
N VAL A 28 3.63 -17.89 -5.19
CA VAL A 28 3.87 -17.67 -6.63
C VAL A 28 3.14 -18.76 -7.40
N ARG A 29 2.33 -18.37 -8.38
CA ARG A 29 1.64 -19.32 -9.26
C ARG A 29 2.55 -19.72 -10.42
N PHE A 30 2.42 -20.96 -10.87
CA PHE A 30 3.15 -21.45 -12.05
C PHE A 30 2.89 -20.58 -13.28
N SER A 31 1.67 -20.09 -13.47
CA SER A 31 1.29 -19.20 -14.56
C SER A 31 1.95 -17.81 -14.52
N GLU A 32 2.60 -17.44 -13.41
CA GLU A 32 3.24 -16.16 -13.22
C GLU A 32 4.75 -16.18 -13.48
N VAL A 33 5.31 -17.38 -13.73
CA VAL A 33 6.73 -17.52 -14.02
C VAL A 33 6.99 -17.67 -15.52
N ASP A 34 8.14 -17.16 -15.94
CA ASP A 34 8.60 -17.26 -17.32
C ASP A 34 9.51 -18.49 -17.53
N ILE A 35 10.07 -18.60 -18.72
CA ILE A 35 10.96 -19.72 -19.08
C ILE A 35 12.22 -19.79 -18.21
N MET A 36 12.61 -18.68 -17.57
CA MET A 36 13.76 -18.64 -16.67
C MET A 36 13.41 -19.09 -15.24
N GLY A 37 12.15 -19.42 -14.99
CA GLY A 37 11.67 -19.80 -13.65
C GLY A 37 11.49 -18.63 -12.68
N VAL A 38 11.50 -17.42 -13.19
CA VAL A 38 11.27 -16.19 -12.40
C VAL A 38 9.91 -15.58 -12.72
N VAL A 39 9.33 -14.91 -11.75
CA VAL A 39 8.09 -14.16 -11.94
C VAL A 39 8.32 -13.09 -13.00
N TRP A 40 7.49 -13.11 -14.05
CA TRP A 40 7.61 -12.12 -15.11
C TRP A 40 7.13 -10.74 -14.64
N HIS A 41 7.72 -9.69 -15.22
CA HIS A 41 7.53 -8.31 -14.75
C HIS A 41 6.07 -7.84 -14.75
N GLY A 42 5.20 -8.41 -15.56
CA GLY A 42 3.79 -8.02 -15.62
C GLY A 42 2.90 -8.68 -14.57
N ALA A 43 3.40 -9.65 -13.79
CA ALA A 43 2.63 -10.26 -12.70
C ALA A 43 2.62 -9.42 -11.41
N TYR A 44 3.61 -8.58 -11.22
CA TYR A 44 3.77 -7.79 -9.98
C TYR A 44 2.57 -6.88 -9.66
N PRO A 45 1.92 -6.21 -10.62
CA PRO A 45 0.72 -5.43 -10.31
C PRO A 45 -0.40 -6.24 -9.66
N LEU A 46 -0.52 -7.53 -9.97
CA LEU A 46 -1.51 -8.42 -9.35
C LEU A 46 -1.22 -8.63 -7.86
N TYR A 47 0.05 -8.77 -7.48
CA TYR A 47 0.46 -8.88 -6.09
C TYR A 47 0.13 -7.61 -5.31
N LEU A 48 0.36 -6.44 -5.93
CA LEU A 48 0.02 -5.15 -5.33
C LEU A 48 -1.49 -5.00 -5.14
N GLU A 49 -2.27 -5.43 -6.12
CA GLU A 49 -3.73 -5.36 -6.05
C GLU A 49 -4.29 -6.25 -4.95
N ASP A 50 -3.82 -7.49 -4.85
CA ASP A 50 -4.22 -8.42 -3.78
C ASP A 50 -3.84 -7.85 -2.40
N ALA A 51 -2.68 -7.21 -2.29
CA ALA A 51 -2.27 -6.57 -1.04
C ALA A 51 -3.17 -5.39 -0.67
N ARG A 52 -3.57 -4.56 -1.65
CA ARG A 52 -4.51 -3.44 -1.40
C ARG A 52 -5.86 -3.95 -0.94
N GLU A 53 -6.38 -4.99 -1.57
CA GLU A 53 -7.66 -5.58 -1.17
C GLU A 53 -7.60 -6.11 0.26
N ALA A 54 -6.56 -6.86 0.61
CA ALA A 54 -6.38 -7.38 1.95
C ALA A 54 -6.22 -6.26 2.99
N TRP A 55 -5.47 -5.22 2.66
CA TRP A 55 -5.34 -4.02 3.47
C TRP A 55 -6.70 -3.33 3.67
N GLY A 56 -7.48 -3.20 2.60
CA GLY A 56 -8.82 -2.59 2.64
C GLY A 56 -9.78 -3.34 3.55
N HIS A 57 -9.78 -4.65 3.52
CA HIS A 57 -10.58 -5.47 4.44
C HIS A 57 -10.13 -5.30 5.89
N HIS A 58 -8.85 -5.19 6.13
CA HIS A 58 -8.31 -5.02 7.47
C HIS A 58 -8.65 -3.64 8.08
N TYR A 59 -8.56 -2.58 7.29
CA TYR A 59 -8.76 -1.21 7.76
C TYR A 59 -10.13 -0.61 7.43
N GLY A 60 -11.02 -1.37 6.80
CA GLY A 60 -12.38 -0.92 6.52
C GLY A 60 -12.49 0.09 5.38
N LEU A 61 -11.68 -0.05 4.34
CA LEU A 61 -11.74 0.75 3.12
C LEU A 61 -11.72 -0.20 1.92
N CYS A 62 -12.88 -0.79 1.62
CA CYS A 62 -13.06 -1.79 0.58
C CYS A 62 -13.66 -1.21 -0.69
N TYR A 63 -13.59 -1.98 -1.76
CA TYR A 63 -14.21 -1.66 -3.05
C TYR A 63 -15.69 -1.26 -2.91
N ASP A 64 -16.45 -1.95 -2.07
CA ASP A 64 -17.86 -1.63 -1.82
C ASP A 64 -18.08 -0.24 -1.24
N ASP A 65 -17.15 0.26 -0.45
CA ASP A 65 -17.24 1.60 0.14
C ASP A 65 -17.20 2.68 -0.94
N TYR A 66 -16.38 2.50 -1.97
CA TYR A 66 -16.34 3.39 -3.12
C TYR A 66 -17.64 3.34 -3.92
N LEU A 67 -18.13 2.13 -4.21
CA LEU A 67 -19.37 1.95 -4.96
C LEU A 67 -20.56 2.57 -4.25
N LYS A 68 -20.73 2.35 -2.96
CA LYS A 68 -21.81 2.91 -2.15
C LYS A 68 -21.82 4.44 -2.15
N ASN A 69 -20.66 5.05 -2.32
CA ASN A 69 -20.51 6.50 -2.30
C ASN A 69 -20.37 7.11 -3.71
N ASN A 70 -20.63 6.32 -4.76
CA ASN A 70 -20.62 6.75 -6.15
C ASN A 70 -19.26 7.38 -6.58
N VAL A 71 -18.17 6.84 -6.04
CA VAL A 71 -16.81 7.29 -6.31
C VAL A 71 -15.99 6.12 -6.82
N PHE A 72 -15.11 6.37 -7.78
CA PHE A 72 -14.06 5.43 -8.18
C PHE A 72 -12.70 5.96 -7.73
N ALA A 73 -11.77 5.04 -7.52
CA ALA A 73 -10.41 5.38 -7.14
C ALA A 73 -9.40 4.64 -8.03
N PRO A 74 -9.32 4.99 -9.33
CA PRO A 74 -8.40 4.35 -10.25
C PRO A 74 -6.94 4.66 -9.90
N ILE A 75 -6.06 3.71 -10.24
CA ILE A 75 -4.62 3.94 -10.18
C ILE A 75 -4.25 4.90 -11.31
N VAL A 76 -3.55 5.98 -10.95
CA VAL A 76 -3.06 6.98 -11.90
C VAL A 76 -1.54 6.98 -12.01
N ASP A 77 -0.85 6.35 -11.07
CA ASP A 77 0.60 6.21 -11.08
C ASP A 77 0.99 4.88 -10.40
N MET A 78 1.93 4.18 -10.99
CA MET A 78 2.48 2.94 -10.46
C MET A 78 3.97 2.89 -10.77
N ASP A 79 4.79 2.78 -9.73
CA ASP A 79 6.24 2.62 -9.82
C ASP A 79 6.62 1.30 -9.15
N ILE A 80 7.30 0.43 -9.89
CA ILE A 80 7.77 -0.85 -9.38
C ILE A 80 9.26 -0.96 -9.65
N ARG A 81 10.03 -1.28 -8.61
CA ARG A 81 11.47 -1.48 -8.68
C ARG A 81 11.80 -2.93 -8.35
N TYR A 82 12.47 -3.58 -9.26
CA TYR A 82 12.87 -4.99 -9.19
C TYR A 82 14.30 -5.07 -8.67
N HIS A 83 14.48 -5.35 -7.38
CA HIS A 83 15.81 -5.42 -6.76
C HIS A 83 16.44 -6.79 -6.94
N ARG A 84 15.63 -7.86 -6.77
CA ARG A 84 16.03 -9.25 -6.95
C ARG A 84 14.88 -10.03 -7.57
N PRO A 85 15.17 -11.09 -8.35
CA PRO A 85 14.12 -11.92 -8.94
C PRO A 85 13.33 -12.66 -7.86
N ILE A 86 12.05 -12.90 -8.14
CA ILE A 86 11.20 -13.82 -7.38
C ILE A 86 11.13 -15.11 -8.17
N PHE A 87 11.57 -16.21 -7.57
CA PHE A 87 11.52 -17.53 -8.19
C PHE A 87 10.20 -18.23 -7.86
N TYR A 88 9.85 -19.24 -8.67
CA TYR A 88 8.70 -20.08 -8.38
C TYR A 88 8.75 -20.71 -6.98
N THR A 89 9.94 -21.02 -6.49
CA THR A 89 10.16 -21.63 -5.17
C THR A 89 10.30 -20.62 -4.03
N THR A 90 10.38 -19.33 -4.33
CA THR A 90 10.43 -18.28 -3.31
C THR A 90 9.13 -18.25 -2.49
N LYS A 91 9.24 -18.01 -1.20
CA LYS A 91 8.09 -17.79 -0.31
C LYS A 91 8.04 -16.32 0.07
N PRO A 92 7.35 -15.49 -0.72
CA PRO A 92 7.37 -14.06 -0.52
C PRO A 92 6.35 -13.61 0.53
N ARG A 93 6.68 -12.48 1.16
CA ARG A 93 5.79 -11.68 1.98
C ARG A 93 5.68 -10.30 1.35
N ILE A 94 4.47 -9.78 1.22
CA ILE A 94 4.24 -8.40 0.82
C ILE A 94 3.82 -7.57 2.02
N ASP A 95 4.51 -6.45 2.21
CA ASP A 95 4.20 -5.43 3.20
C ASP A 95 3.61 -4.23 2.45
N ILE A 96 2.45 -3.76 2.89
CA ILE A 96 1.79 -2.58 2.33
C ILE A 96 1.57 -1.55 3.44
N ALA A 97 1.83 -0.28 3.13
CA ALA A 97 1.64 0.83 4.04
C ALA A 97 0.86 1.95 3.36
N TYR A 98 -0.23 2.37 3.99
CA TYR A 98 -0.91 3.60 3.59
C TYR A 98 -0.07 4.80 4.00
N LYS A 99 0.15 5.71 3.07
CA LYS A 99 0.89 6.95 3.29
C LYS A 99 -0.07 8.13 3.36
N PHE A 100 -0.11 8.79 4.49
CA PHE A 100 -0.97 9.94 4.69
C PHE A 100 -0.60 11.08 3.71
N THR A 101 -1.64 11.70 3.16
CA THR A 101 -1.54 12.95 2.39
C THR A 101 -2.82 13.75 2.59
N PRO A 102 -2.75 15.08 2.74
CA PRO A 102 -3.95 15.93 2.76
C PRO A 102 -4.61 16.07 1.39
N ALA A 103 -3.90 15.73 0.31
CA ALA A 103 -4.45 15.78 -1.05
C ALA A 103 -5.52 14.71 -1.28
N ALA A 104 -6.39 14.95 -2.26
CA ALA A 104 -7.46 14.02 -2.66
C ALA A 104 -6.90 12.87 -3.47
N LYS A 105 -6.16 11.99 -2.83
CA LYS A 105 -5.55 10.78 -3.42
C LYS A 105 -5.21 9.77 -2.34
N ILE A 106 -4.96 8.54 -2.78
CA ILE A 106 -4.55 7.44 -1.91
C ILE A 106 -3.16 6.97 -2.35
N ILE A 107 -2.21 6.96 -1.43
CA ILE A 107 -0.83 6.54 -1.68
C ILE A 107 -0.55 5.29 -0.86
N PHE A 108 -0.07 4.24 -1.54
CA PHE A 108 0.46 3.04 -0.89
C PHE A 108 1.90 2.81 -1.27
N ASP A 109 2.71 2.46 -0.28
CA ASP A 109 4.05 1.90 -0.49
C ASP A 109 4.03 0.41 -0.21
N TYR A 110 4.81 -0.35 -1.00
CA TYR A 110 4.88 -1.80 -0.92
C TYR A 110 6.33 -2.25 -0.87
N GLU A 111 6.56 -3.32 -0.14
CA GLU A 111 7.81 -4.08 -0.19
C GLU A 111 7.49 -5.56 -0.27
N ILE A 112 8.21 -6.28 -1.12
CA ILE A 112 8.17 -7.74 -1.17
C ILE A 112 9.49 -8.26 -0.66
N HIS A 113 9.44 -9.12 0.33
CA HIS A 113 10.59 -9.75 0.96
C HIS A 113 10.51 -11.27 0.80
N ASP A 114 11.67 -11.90 0.71
CA ASP A 114 11.78 -13.34 0.87
C ASP A 114 11.66 -13.67 2.36
N THR A 115 10.73 -14.57 2.72
CA THR A 115 10.54 -14.94 4.12
C THR A 115 11.69 -15.76 4.69
N GLU A 116 12.56 -16.31 3.85
CA GLU A 116 13.66 -17.17 4.26
C GLU A 116 14.82 -16.39 4.88
N ASP A 117 15.17 -15.24 4.29
CA ASP A 117 16.29 -14.40 4.72
C ASP A 117 15.93 -12.92 4.93
N ASP A 118 14.65 -12.58 4.77
CA ASP A 118 14.11 -11.22 4.83
C ASP A 118 14.73 -10.24 3.80
N ALA A 119 15.29 -10.78 2.72
CA ALA A 119 15.87 -9.95 1.65
C ALA A 119 14.78 -9.17 0.91
N LEU A 120 15.05 -7.89 0.64
CA LEU A 120 14.18 -7.06 -0.17
C LEU A 120 14.27 -7.48 -1.64
N LEU A 121 13.15 -7.93 -2.20
CA LEU A 121 13.04 -8.36 -3.59
C LEU A 121 12.49 -7.26 -4.49
N THR A 122 11.49 -6.52 -4.01
CA THR A 122 10.74 -5.52 -4.78
C THR A 122 10.30 -4.39 -3.88
N SER A 123 10.33 -3.18 -4.39
CA SER A 123 9.67 -2.03 -3.77
C SER A 123 8.76 -1.36 -4.80
N ALA A 124 7.64 -0.81 -4.33
CA ALA A 124 6.67 -0.20 -5.23
C ALA A 124 5.90 0.92 -4.54
N ARG A 125 5.31 1.78 -5.36
CA ARG A 125 4.35 2.79 -4.92
C ARG A 125 3.20 2.85 -5.92
N THR A 126 1.98 2.97 -5.42
CA THR A 126 0.80 3.27 -6.22
C THR A 126 0.14 4.54 -5.71
N ILE A 127 -0.40 5.31 -6.64
CA ILE A 127 -1.21 6.49 -6.35
C ILE A 127 -2.55 6.31 -7.04
N GLN A 128 -3.64 6.46 -6.27
CA GLN A 128 -5.00 6.47 -6.77
C GLN A 128 -5.56 7.88 -6.66
N ALA A 129 -6.28 8.31 -7.66
CA ALA A 129 -7.08 9.53 -7.63
C ALA A 129 -8.54 9.18 -7.43
N PHE A 130 -9.37 10.14 -7.04
CA PHE A 130 -10.82 9.95 -6.98
C PHE A 130 -11.48 10.49 -8.25
N THR A 131 -12.45 9.74 -8.75
CA THR A 131 -13.29 10.18 -9.87
C THR A 131 -14.76 9.98 -9.53
N ASP A 132 -15.62 10.72 -10.22
CA ASP A 132 -17.06 10.45 -10.22
C ASP A 132 -17.40 9.26 -11.14
N GLN A 133 -18.68 8.93 -11.26
CA GLN A 133 -19.16 7.82 -12.10
C GLN A 133 -18.99 8.09 -13.62
N LYS A 134 -18.69 9.32 -14.00
CA LYS A 134 -18.38 9.73 -15.38
C LYS A 134 -16.87 9.78 -15.64
N TYR A 135 -16.07 9.25 -14.67
CA TYR A 135 -14.60 9.25 -14.73
C TYR A 135 -13.96 10.62 -14.71
N GLN A 136 -14.67 11.62 -14.19
CA GLN A 136 -14.13 12.97 -14.02
C GLN A 136 -13.43 13.09 -12.68
N LEU A 137 -12.27 13.70 -12.67
CA LEU A 137 -11.43 13.86 -11.49
C LEU A 137 -12.15 14.68 -10.42
N ILE A 138 -12.14 14.16 -9.19
CA ILE A 138 -12.59 14.84 -7.97
C ILE A 138 -11.36 15.39 -7.26
N LEU A 139 -11.31 16.71 -7.09
CA LEU A 139 -10.15 17.41 -6.49
C LEU A 139 -10.25 17.55 -4.97
N GLU A 140 -11.40 17.25 -4.39
CA GLU A 140 -11.63 17.28 -2.96
C GLU A 140 -11.78 15.87 -2.40
N ASN A 141 -11.35 15.66 -1.17
CA ASN A 141 -11.54 14.37 -0.52
C ASN A 141 -13.03 14.06 -0.38
N PRO A 142 -13.49 12.88 -0.85
CA PRO A 142 -14.87 12.47 -0.62
C PRO A 142 -15.20 12.37 0.87
N GLU A 143 -16.45 12.68 1.22
CA GLU A 143 -16.89 12.71 2.64
C GLU A 143 -16.64 11.37 3.34
N PHE A 144 -16.97 10.23 2.71
CA PHE A 144 -16.76 8.92 3.32
C PHE A 144 -15.27 8.63 3.59
N PHE A 145 -14.38 9.15 2.75
CA PHE A 145 -12.94 9.00 2.92
C PHE A 145 -12.43 9.86 4.07
N LEU A 146 -12.93 11.09 4.21
CA LEU A 146 -12.66 11.95 5.37
C LEU A 146 -13.11 11.29 6.67
N GLN A 147 -14.30 10.69 6.70
CA GLN A 147 -14.82 9.95 7.85
C GLN A 147 -13.95 8.72 8.17
N TRP A 148 -13.48 8.01 7.15
CA TRP A 148 -12.56 6.89 7.33
C TRP A 148 -11.24 7.36 7.94
N LYS A 149 -10.67 8.47 7.44
CA LYS A 149 -9.47 9.08 8.00
C LYS A 149 -9.66 9.46 9.47
N GLU A 150 -10.77 10.07 9.79
CA GLU A 150 -11.09 10.46 11.17
C GLU A 150 -11.12 9.26 12.11
N LYS A 151 -11.76 8.17 11.68
CA LYS A 151 -11.81 6.92 12.44
C LYS A 151 -10.43 6.40 12.82
N TRP A 152 -9.44 6.58 11.96
CA TRP A 152 -8.07 6.11 12.16
C TRP A 152 -7.12 7.19 12.67
N GLY A 153 -7.64 8.35 13.05
CA GLY A 153 -6.83 9.44 13.58
C GLY A 153 -5.89 10.09 12.56
N LEU A 154 -6.28 10.10 11.29
CA LEU A 154 -5.49 10.60 10.16
C LEU A 154 -5.90 12.01 9.73
N ASN A 155 -6.60 12.73 10.59
CA ASN A 155 -7.04 14.11 10.33
C ASN A 155 -5.95 15.10 10.75
N GLU A 156 -5.61 15.99 9.84
CA GLU A 156 -5.01 17.29 10.13
C GLU A 156 -5.78 18.37 9.39
#